data_ea2b0d6e1ff4bbbeab14ecdb17e33489
#
_entry.id   ea2b0d6e1ff4bbbeab14ecdb17e33489
#
_cell.length_a   1.000
_cell.length_b   1.000
_cell.length_c   1.000
_cell.angle_alpha   90.00
_cell.angle_beta   90.00
_cell.angle_gamma   90.00
#
_symmetry.space_group_name_H-M   'P 1'
#
loop_
_entity.id
_entity.type
_entity.pdbx_description
1 polymer ?
#
loop_
_entity_poly.entity_id
_entity_poly.type
_entity_poly.pdbx_seq_one_letter_code
_entity_poly.pdbx_strand_id
1 'polypeptide(L)'
;PNGGNGGFVETSAAHVKVADAARVTTLATNGQAGTWLIDPNDFTVASSGGDMTGAAVGTALAGGNVTIQSSQGATSGNGDIFVNDGITWTSGSTLTLDAVRNIKINATIDASGGSGGVVTLKYGQGAVSASNTATYDFAMTATDFGGKINLQAGQKFNTKLGLDGATTNWTVITLLGSAGDESISTSNS
;
A
#
# COMPACT_ATOMS: atom_id res chain seq x y z
N PRO A 1 -19.50 -25.29 12.55
CA PRO A 1 -19.36 -24.74 11.20
C PRO A 1 -17.88 -24.49 10.96
N ASN A 2 -17.31 -25.14 9.96
CA ASN A 2 -15.91 -24.95 9.59
C ASN A 2 -15.82 -23.58 8.93
N GLY A 3 -15.12 -22.62 9.56
CA GLY A 3 -14.85 -21.33 8.97
C GLY A 3 -13.91 -21.46 7.77
N GLY A 4 -14.23 -20.77 6.67
CA GLY A 4 -13.32 -20.60 5.53
C GLY A 4 -12.54 -19.29 5.64
N ASN A 5 -11.54 -19.11 4.78
CA ASN A 5 -10.87 -17.83 4.60
C ASN A 5 -11.79 -16.83 3.87
N GLY A 6 -11.50 -15.55 4.02
CA GLY A 6 -12.17 -14.49 3.29
C GLY A 6 -11.95 -14.60 1.79
N GLY A 7 -12.88 -14.01 1.02
CA GLY A 7 -12.88 -14.07 -0.44
C GLY A 7 -11.94 -13.05 -1.08
N PHE A 8 -12.01 -13.02 -2.41
CA PHE A 8 -11.31 -12.04 -3.24
C PHE A 8 -12.35 -11.20 -3.99
N VAL A 9 -12.18 -9.88 -3.93
CA VAL A 9 -12.97 -8.91 -4.69
C VAL A 9 -12.02 -8.14 -5.57
N GLU A 10 -12.38 -7.90 -6.82
CA GLU A 10 -11.59 -7.12 -7.77
C GLU A 10 -12.41 -5.98 -8.34
N THR A 11 -11.78 -4.82 -8.46
CA THR A 11 -12.30 -3.63 -9.12
C THR A 11 -11.22 -3.11 -10.05
N SER A 12 -11.35 -3.42 -11.35
CA SER A 12 -10.33 -3.10 -12.36
C SER A 12 -10.93 -2.30 -13.50
N ALA A 13 -10.29 -1.19 -13.85
CA ALA A 13 -10.60 -0.37 -15.01
C ALA A 13 -9.43 0.59 -15.28
N ALA A 14 -9.39 1.21 -16.47
CA ALA A 14 -8.38 2.25 -16.75
C ALA A 14 -8.40 3.38 -15.70
N HIS A 15 -9.60 3.73 -15.23
CA HIS A 15 -9.83 4.66 -14.12
C HIS A 15 -10.83 4.06 -13.15
N VAL A 16 -10.45 3.97 -11.89
CA VAL A 16 -11.31 3.51 -10.80
C VAL A 16 -11.51 4.67 -9.85
N LYS A 17 -12.76 4.99 -9.52
CA LYS A 17 -13.09 5.94 -8.47
C LYS A 17 -13.97 5.27 -7.43
N VAL A 18 -13.55 5.31 -6.18
CA VAL A 18 -14.26 4.70 -5.07
C VAL A 18 -14.90 5.80 -4.21
N ALA A 19 -16.21 5.74 -4.09
CA ALA A 19 -16.94 6.68 -3.24
C ALA A 19 -16.66 6.40 -1.75
N ASP A 20 -16.65 7.43 -0.92
CA ASP A 20 -16.41 7.31 0.53
C ASP A 20 -17.44 6.41 1.26
N ALA A 21 -18.65 6.34 0.70
CA ALA A 21 -19.70 5.47 1.22
C ALA A 21 -19.56 4.00 0.79
N ALA A 22 -18.66 3.68 -0.13
CA ALA A 22 -18.46 2.29 -0.58
C ALA A 22 -18.02 1.41 0.60
N ARG A 23 -18.56 0.20 0.64
CA ARG A 23 -18.22 -0.79 1.67
C ARG A 23 -17.95 -2.13 0.99
N VAL A 24 -16.71 -2.58 1.13
CA VAL A 24 -16.28 -3.91 0.69
C VAL A 24 -15.73 -4.63 1.90
N THR A 25 -16.18 -5.84 2.12
CA THR A 25 -15.64 -6.69 3.19
C THR A 25 -15.26 -8.04 2.65
N THR A 26 -14.08 -8.48 3.01
CA THR A 26 -13.51 -9.79 2.70
C THR A 26 -13.11 -10.52 3.99
N LEU A 27 -13.65 -10.09 5.14
CA LEU A 27 -13.41 -10.72 6.42
C LEU A 27 -13.94 -12.15 6.46
N ALA A 28 -13.26 -12.98 7.22
CA ALA A 28 -13.70 -14.33 7.57
C ALA A 28 -13.89 -14.43 9.08
N THR A 29 -15.02 -15.04 9.51
CA THR A 29 -15.33 -15.15 10.95
C THR A 29 -14.31 -15.99 11.71
N ASN A 30 -13.77 -17.04 11.09
CA ASN A 30 -12.85 -18.01 11.71
C ASN A 30 -11.67 -18.35 10.81
N GLY A 31 -11.33 -17.47 9.85
CA GLY A 31 -10.24 -17.67 8.90
C GLY A 31 -9.42 -16.39 8.70
N GLN A 32 -8.51 -16.44 7.76
CA GLN A 32 -7.75 -15.26 7.37
C GLN A 32 -8.63 -14.32 6.55
N ALA A 33 -8.46 -13.01 6.74
CA ALA A 33 -9.11 -12.02 5.91
C ALA A 33 -8.70 -12.19 4.45
N GLY A 34 -9.65 -12.02 3.55
CA GLY A 34 -9.40 -11.99 2.12
C GLY A 34 -8.86 -10.65 1.65
N THR A 35 -8.92 -10.40 0.34
CA THR A 35 -8.32 -9.20 -0.27
C THR A 35 -9.30 -8.52 -1.22
N TRP A 36 -9.34 -7.21 -1.17
CA TRP A 36 -9.90 -6.37 -2.20
C TRP A 36 -8.78 -5.79 -3.05
N LEU A 37 -8.75 -6.15 -4.33
CA LEU A 37 -7.86 -5.59 -5.35
C LEU A 37 -8.54 -4.41 -6.05
N ILE A 38 -7.84 -3.29 -6.13
CA ILE A 38 -8.22 -2.10 -6.91
C ILE A 38 -7.11 -1.89 -7.93
N ASP A 39 -7.44 -2.04 -9.23
CA ASP A 39 -6.43 -2.06 -10.31
C ASP A 39 -6.78 -1.07 -11.44
N PRO A 40 -6.45 0.21 -11.31
CA PRO A 40 -6.45 1.21 -12.37
C PRO A 40 -5.08 1.35 -13.05
N ASN A 41 -4.97 2.26 -14.03
CA ASN A 41 -3.69 2.61 -14.64
C ASN A 41 -2.79 3.40 -13.67
N ASP A 42 -3.31 4.48 -13.09
CA ASP A 42 -2.70 5.23 -11.98
C ASP A 42 -3.71 5.28 -10.83
N PHE A 43 -3.25 5.51 -9.61
CA PHE A 43 -4.13 5.67 -8.46
C PHE A 43 -3.67 6.80 -7.54
N THR A 44 -4.61 7.63 -7.15
CA THR A 44 -4.36 8.73 -6.23
C THR A 44 -5.29 8.65 -5.02
N VAL A 45 -4.70 8.45 -3.85
CA VAL A 45 -5.39 8.67 -2.58
C VAL A 45 -5.31 10.14 -2.23
N ALA A 46 -6.43 10.84 -2.19
CA ALA A 46 -6.49 12.26 -1.87
C ALA A 46 -7.81 12.63 -1.22
N SER A 47 -7.81 13.63 -0.34
CA SER A 47 -9.02 14.14 0.35
C SER A 47 -10.01 14.78 -0.62
N SER A 48 -9.55 15.22 -1.79
CA SER A 48 -10.40 15.72 -2.87
C SER A 48 -9.69 15.55 -4.20
N GLY A 49 -10.46 15.35 -5.28
CA GLY A 49 -9.91 15.22 -6.63
C GLY A 49 -9.15 13.94 -6.94
N GLY A 50 -9.01 13.05 -5.97
CA GLY A 50 -8.39 11.73 -6.14
C GLY A 50 -9.39 10.63 -6.49
N ASP A 51 -8.91 9.41 -6.47
CA ASP A 51 -9.66 8.21 -6.80
C ASP A 51 -10.35 7.61 -5.56
N MET A 52 -9.74 7.79 -4.40
CA MET A 52 -10.26 7.36 -3.11
C MET A 52 -9.69 8.26 -2.00
N THR A 53 -10.45 8.53 -0.94
CA THR A 53 -9.91 9.25 0.22
C THR A 53 -9.13 8.32 1.14
N GLY A 54 -8.20 8.86 1.92
CA GLY A 54 -7.45 8.09 2.91
C GLY A 54 -8.38 7.45 3.95
N ALA A 55 -9.44 8.16 4.36
CA ALA A 55 -10.45 7.64 5.27
C ALA A 55 -11.21 6.44 4.67
N ALA A 56 -11.51 6.48 3.37
CA ALA A 56 -12.16 5.36 2.69
C ALA A 56 -11.23 4.14 2.58
N VAL A 57 -9.93 4.34 2.33
CA VAL A 57 -8.93 3.25 2.37
C VAL A 57 -8.86 2.64 3.77
N GLY A 58 -8.80 3.46 4.83
CA GLY A 58 -8.83 2.98 6.21
C GLY A 58 -10.08 2.16 6.54
N THR A 59 -11.24 2.62 6.05
CA THR A 59 -12.51 1.87 6.17
C THR A 59 -12.47 0.53 5.45
N ALA A 60 -11.90 0.49 4.24
CA ALA A 60 -11.73 -0.76 3.50
C ALA A 60 -10.82 -1.74 4.24
N LEU A 61 -9.72 -1.24 4.83
CA LEU A 61 -8.79 -2.03 5.64
C LEU A 61 -9.43 -2.59 6.92
N ALA A 62 -10.45 -1.94 7.46
CA ALA A 62 -11.25 -2.53 8.52
C ALA A 62 -12.09 -3.71 8.02
N GLY A 63 -12.38 -3.79 6.73
CA GLY A 63 -13.13 -4.84 6.06
C GLY A 63 -12.29 -5.99 5.49
N GLY A 64 -10.96 -5.93 5.57
CA GLY A 64 -10.04 -6.96 5.05
C GLY A 64 -8.77 -6.35 4.47
N ASN A 65 -7.94 -7.17 3.81
CA ASN A 65 -6.74 -6.67 3.14
C ASN A 65 -7.11 -5.86 1.91
N VAL A 66 -6.34 -4.82 1.63
CA VAL A 66 -6.50 -3.97 0.43
C VAL A 66 -5.21 -3.98 -0.36
N THR A 67 -5.32 -4.28 -1.65
CA THR A 67 -4.25 -4.09 -2.61
C THR A 67 -4.67 -3.01 -3.61
N ILE A 68 -3.90 -1.94 -3.69
CA ILE A 68 -3.99 -0.94 -4.74
C ILE A 68 -2.86 -1.26 -5.71
N GLN A 69 -3.24 -1.71 -6.89
CA GLN A 69 -2.31 -2.05 -7.95
C GLN A 69 -2.48 -1.04 -9.07
N SER A 70 -1.39 -0.46 -9.56
CA SER A 70 -1.44 0.31 -10.78
C SER A 70 -0.94 -0.54 -11.94
N SER A 71 -1.63 -0.48 -13.07
CA SER A 71 -1.21 -1.20 -14.28
C SER A 71 -0.98 -0.23 -15.42
N GLN A 72 0.05 -0.46 -16.23
CA GLN A 72 0.30 0.32 -17.43
C GLN A 72 -0.66 -0.14 -18.54
N GLY A 73 -1.75 0.59 -18.72
CA GLY A 73 -2.73 0.30 -19.77
C GLY A 73 -2.41 0.93 -21.11
N ALA A 74 -3.23 0.62 -22.11
CA ALA A 74 -3.19 1.24 -23.45
C ALA A 74 -3.69 2.70 -23.45
N THR A 75 -4.33 3.14 -22.38
CA THR A 75 -4.81 4.50 -22.15
C THR A 75 -3.94 5.22 -21.13
N SER A 76 -3.99 6.54 -21.07
CA SER A 76 -3.15 7.38 -20.22
C SER A 76 -3.00 6.88 -18.78
N GLY A 77 -1.77 6.76 -18.34
CA GLY A 77 -1.33 6.36 -17.02
C GLY A 77 0.10 5.85 -17.10
N ASN A 78 0.89 6.16 -16.08
CA ASN A 78 2.29 5.77 -16.02
C ASN A 78 2.52 4.55 -15.12
N GLY A 79 1.50 4.05 -14.47
CA GLY A 79 1.61 3.00 -13.47
C GLY A 79 2.09 3.52 -12.12
N ASP A 80 1.69 4.74 -11.75
CA ASP A 80 2.09 5.37 -10.48
C ASP A 80 0.98 5.27 -9.43
N ILE A 81 1.40 5.25 -8.15
CA ILE A 81 0.50 5.37 -7.01
C ILE A 81 0.92 6.56 -6.17
N PHE A 82 -0.05 7.44 -5.86
CA PHE A 82 0.15 8.62 -5.02
C PHE A 82 -0.69 8.52 -3.75
N VAL A 83 -0.05 8.72 -2.59
CA VAL A 83 -0.74 8.84 -1.30
C VAL A 83 -0.62 10.29 -0.85
N ASN A 84 -1.64 11.09 -1.16
CA ASN A 84 -1.71 12.52 -0.84
C ASN A 84 -2.67 12.82 0.32
N ASP A 85 -3.33 11.79 0.88
CA ASP A 85 -4.23 11.90 2.03
C ASP A 85 -3.90 10.82 3.06
N GLY A 86 -4.03 11.15 4.34
CA GLY A 86 -3.65 10.26 5.44
C GLY A 86 -4.50 8.99 5.49
N ILE A 87 -3.86 7.85 5.57
CA ILE A 87 -4.51 6.54 5.70
C ILE A 87 -4.31 6.04 7.13
N THR A 88 -5.39 5.76 7.84
CA THR A 88 -5.31 5.23 9.21
C THR A 88 -6.25 4.04 9.37
N TRP A 89 -5.77 2.97 10.00
CA TRP A 89 -6.60 1.82 10.36
C TRP A 89 -6.07 1.13 11.63
N THR A 90 -6.93 0.33 12.26
CA THR A 90 -6.62 -0.36 13.53
C THR A 90 -6.76 -1.88 13.45
N SER A 91 -7.19 -2.42 12.31
CA SER A 91 -7.25 -3.86 12.09
C SER A 91 -5.87 -4.43 11.79
N GLY A 92 -5.70 -5.74 11.92
CA GLY A 92 -4.51 -6.47 11.50
C GLY A 92 -4.37 -6.64 9.98
N SER A 93 -5.14 -5.91 9.18
CA SER A 93 -5.15 -6.03 7.72
C SER A 93 -3.90 -5.44 7.09
N THR A 94 -3.58 -5.93 5.90
CA THR A 94 -2.45 -5.49 5.10
C THR A 94 -2.90 -4.50 4.04
N LEU A 95 -2.23 -3.35 3.97
CA LEU A 95 -2.23 -2.47 2.81
C LEU A 95 -1.07 -2.82 1.89
N THR A 96 -1.36 -3.17 0.65
CA THR A 96 -0.35 -3.35 -0.40
C THR A 96 -0.51 -2.26 -1.46
N LEU A 97 0.55 -1.52 -1.72
CA LEU A 97 0.67 -0.63 -2.87
C LEU A 97 1.59 -1.32 -3.88
N ASP A 98 1.06 -1.63 -5.07
CA ASP A 98 1.74 -2.43 -6.10
C ASP A 98 1.80 -1.63 -7.40
N ALA A 99 2.88 -0.90 -7.63
CA ALA A 99 3.01 0.03 -8.73
C ALA A 99 3.89 -0.52 -9.86
N VAL A 100 3.38 -0.40 -11.09
CA VAL A 100 4.19 -0.67 -12.29
C VAL A 100 5.42 0.23 -12.31
N ARG A 101 5.30 1.47 -11.88
CA ARG A 101 6.41 2.44 -11.86
C ARG A 101 6.72 2.91 -10.44
N ASN A 102 6.18 4.03 -10.01
CA ASN A 102 6.59 4.69 -8.78
C ASN A 102 5.47 4.67 -7.72
N ILE A 103 5.88 4.69 -6.46
CA ILE A 103 5.00 4.99 -5.33
C ILE A 103 5.47 6.28 -4.70
N LYS A 104 4.56 7.24 -4.50
CA LYS A 104 4.86 8.50 -3.83
C LYS A 104 3.97 8.70 -2.62
N ILE A 105 4.58 8.75 -1.44
CA ILE A 105 3.88 8.89 -0.16
C ILE A 105 4.12 10.30 0.37
N ASN A 106 3.11 11.16 0.16
CA ASN A 106 3.13 12.56 0.58
C ASN A 106 2.42 12.76 1.92
N ALA A 107 1.56 11.82 2.32
CA ALA A 107 0.81 11.86 3.57
C ALA A 107 1.08 10.60 4.40
N THR A 108 0.76 10.65 5.68
CA THR A 108 1.05 9.57 6.63
C THR A 108 0.19 8.33 6.37
N ILE A 109 0.80 7.16 6.44
CA ILE A 109 0.15 5.85 6.52
C ILE A 109 0.32 5.36 7.96
N ASP A 110 -0.77 5.25 8.70
CA ASP A 110 -0.74 4.91 10.12
C ASP A 110 -1.53 3.64 10.44
N ALA A 111 -0.80 2.59 10.77
CA ALA A 111 -1.31 1.31 11.26
C ALA A 111 -0.83 1.00 12.69
N SER A 112 -0.39 2.01 13.43
CA SER A 112 0.14 1.82 14.79
C SER A 112 -0.93 1.46 15.82
N GLY A 113 -2.20 1.74 15.52
CA GLY A 113 -3.32 1.45 16.41
C GLY A 113 -3.79 -0.02 16.36
N GLY A 114 -4.45 -0.46 17.41
CA GLY A 114 -5.22 -1.72 17.43
C GLY A 114 -4.40 -2.99 17.26
N SER A 115 -4.70 -3.79 16.25
CA SER A 115 -4.13 -5.14 16.07
C SER A 115 -2.81 -5.20 15.28
N GLY A 116 -2.28 -4.05 14.88
CA GLY A 116 -1.03 -3.97 14.13
C GLY A 116 -1.17 -4.34 12.66
N GLY A 117 -1.53 -3.37 11.83
CA GLY A 117 -1.58 -3.54 10.39
C GLY A 117 -0.19 -3.70 9.75
N VAL A 118 -0.18 -4.15 8.51
CA VAL A 118 1.05 -4.35 7.72
C VAL A 118 1.01 -3.47 6.49
N VAL A 119 2.15 -2.88 6.12
CA VAL A 119 2.33 -2.13 4.87
C VAL A 119 3.31 -2.86 3.97
N THR A 120 2.96 -3.00 2.71
CA THR A 120 3.82 -3.56 1.67
C THR A 120 3.87 -2.61 0.48
N LEU A 121 5.05 -2.19 0.08
CA LEU A 121 5.27 -1.38 -1.11
C LEU A 121 6.02 -2.20 -2.16
N LYS A 122 5.41 -2.34 -3.33
CA LYS A 122 6.03 -2.95 -4.51
C LYS A 122 6.05 -1.88 -5.61
N TYR A 123 7.20 -1.53 -6.08
CA TYR A 123 7.41 -0.49 -7.09
C TYR A 123 8.26 -1.02 -8.23
N GLY A 124 8.12 -0.42 -9.42
CA GLY A 124 8.81 -0.90 -10.60
C GLY A 124 8.37 -2.32 -11.02
N GLN A 125 7.12 -2.68 -10.79
CA GLN A 125 6.59 -4.03 -11.10
C GLN A 125 6.16 -4.18 -12.56
N GLY A 126 6.49 -3.22 -13.42
CA GLY A 126 6.28 -3.29 -14.86
C GLY A 126 7.15 -4.34 -15.54
N ALA A 127 7.37 -4.15 -16.84
CA ALA A 127 8.24 -5.03 -17.60
C ALA A 127 9.63 -5.09 -16.94
N VAL A 128 10.11 -6.28 -16.72
CA VAL A 128 11.40 -6.55 -16.09
C VAL A 128 12.51 -5.97 -16.95
N SER A 129 13.35 -5.11 -16.39
CA SER A 129 14.43 -4.41 -17.07
C SER A 129 15.59 -4.15 -16.14
N ALA A 130 16.81 -4.44 -16.61
CA ALA A 130 18.05 -4.14 -15.90
C ALA A 130 18.25 -2.62 -15.66
N SER A 131 17.51 -1.77 -16.39
CA SER A 131 17.52 -0.32 -16.22
C SER A 131 16.31 0.22 -15.44
N ASN A 132 15.64 -0.62 -14.67
CA ASN A 132 14.50 -0.19 -13.86
C ASN A 132 14.95 0.82 -12.79
N THR A 133 14.56 2.07 -12.95
CA THR A 133 14.86 3.19 -12.04
C THR A 133 13.66 3.58 -11.17
N ALA A 134 12.64 2.75 -11.12
CA ALA A 134 11.47 3.02 -10.31
C ALA A 134 11.82 3.15 -8.82
N THR A 135 11.13 4.04 -8.14
CA THR A 135 11.37 4.36 -6.74
C THR A 135 10.08 4.33 -5.93
N TYR A 136 10.20 4.16 -4.62
CA TYR A 136 9.21 4.70 -3.71
C TYR A 136 9.80 5.97 -3.09
N ASP A 137 8.98 7.00 -2.99
CA ASP A 137 9.39 8.30 -2.49
C ASP A 137 8.43 8.72 -1.37
N PHE A 138 9.05 9.02 -0.23
CA PHE A 138 8.36 9.62 0.91
C PHE A 138 8.67 11.11 0.86
N ALA A 139 7.83 11.95 0.27
CA ALA A 139 8.06 13.39 0.21
C ALA A 139 8.37 13.96 1.62
N MET A 140 9.64 13.89 1.98
CA MET A 140 10.15 14.19 3.31
C MET A 140 11.14 15.34 3.28
N THR A 141 11.11 16.15 4.31
CA THR A 141 12.24 17.00 4.69
C THR A 141 13.13 16.23 5.68
N ALA A 142 14.33 16.72 5.93
CA ALA A 142 15.23 16.10 6.91
C ALA A 142 14.63 16.05 8.34
N THR A 143 13.60 16.85 8.61
CA THR A 143 12.96 16.95 9.93
C THR A 143 11.65 16.16 10.02
N ASP A 144 11.14 15.59 8.91
CA ASP A 144 9.83 14.95 8.87
C ASP A 144 9.87 13.53 8.29
N PHE A 145 11.04 12.90 8.36
CA PHE A 145 11.24 11.51 7.95
C PHE A 145 10.44 10.54 8.83
N GLY A 146 10.46 10.74 10.13
CA GLY A 146 9.67 9.97 11.07
C GLY A 146 8.16 10.21 10.87
N GLY A 147 7.36 9.17 10.99
CA GLY A 147 5.90 9.27 10.98
C GLY A 147 5.20 9.22 9.63
N LYS A 148 5.90 9.00 8.52
CA LYS A 148 5.22 8.76 7.23
C LYS A 148 4.59 7.36 7.15
N ILE A 149 5.21 6.36 7.77
CA ILE A 149 4.62 5.03 7.96
C ILE A 149 4.76 4.68 9.44
N ASN A 150 3.64 4.59 10.15
CA ASN A 150 3.59 4.25 11.55
C ASN A 150 2.98 2.85 11.72
N LEU A 151 3.73 1.97 12.36
CA LEU A 151 3.32 0.59 12.64
C LEU A 151 3.47 0.30 14.13
N GLN A 152 2.79 -0.73 14.62
CA GLN A 152 3.03 -1.21 15.98
C GLN A 152 4.44 -1.81 16.11
N ALA A 153 4.99 -1.77 17.33
CA ALA A 153 6.25 -2.41 17.64
C ALA A 153 6.26 -3.88 17.19
N GLY A 154 7.31 -4.29 16.49
CA GLY A 154 7.46 -5.65 15.97
C GLY A 154 6.72 -5.93 14.64
N GLN A 155 5.92 -5.01 14.13
CA GLN A 155 5.34 -5.14 12.79
C GLN A 155 6.39 -4.85 11.71
N LYS A 156 6.11 -5.30 10.49
CA LYS A 156 7.05 -5.24 9.38
C LYS A 156 6.56 -4.30 8.30
N PHE A 157 7.49 -3.51 7.80
CA PHE A 157 7.36 -2.79 6.55
C PHE A 157 8.09 -3.57 5.45
N ASN A 158 7.37 -3.98 4.42
CA ASN A 158 7.92 -4.76 3.33
C ASN A 158 8.06 -3.89 2.10
N THR A 159 9.22 -3.93 1.45
CA THR A 159 9.42 -3.29 0.15
C THR A 159 9.91 -4.29 -0.89
N LYS A 160 9.54 -4.07 -2.13
CA LYS A 160 9.99 -4.88 -3.26
C LYS A 160 10.15 -4.01 -4.48
N LEU A 161 11.36 -3.95 -5.02
CA LEU A 161 11.64 -3.42 -6.34
C LEU A 161 11.50 -4.54 -7.37
N GLY A 162 10.83 -4.25 -8.48
CA GLY A 162 10.84 -5.11 -9.64
C GLY A 162 12.20 -5.03 -10.34
N LEU A 163 12.85 -6.15 -10.48
CA LEU A 163 14.14 -6.29 -11.15
C LEU A 163 14.03 -7.21 -12.38
N ASP A 164 15.10 -7.27 -13.16
CA ASP A 164 15.25 -7.98 -14.42
C ASP A 164 15.11 -9.52 -14.35
N GLY A 165 14.01 -10.02 -13.93
CA GLY A 165 13.57 -11.41 -14.07
C GLY A 165 14.23 -12.46 -13.23
N ALA A 166 15.44 -12.25 -12.75
CA ALA A 166 16.17 -13.31 -12.06
C ALA A 166 16.03 -13.26 -10.54
N THR A 167 15.86 -12.10 -9.95
CA THR A 167 15.81 -11.93 -8.50
C THR A 167 14.88 -10.81 -8.08
N THR A 168 13.91 -11.14 -7.28
CA THR A 168 13.14 -10.14 -6.54
C THR A 168 13.78 -9.97 -5.18
N ASN A 169 14.37 -8.80 -4.96
CA ASN A 169 14.89 -8.47 -3.64
C ASN A 169 13.76 -7.89 -2.79
N TRP A 170 13.43 -8.59 -1.72
CA TRP A 170 12.55 -8.08 -0.68
C TRP A 170 13.40 -7.45 0.41
N THR A 171 13.16 -6.16 0.67
CA THR A 171 13.67 -5.53 1.87
C THR A 171 12.58 -5.56 2.93
N VAL A 172 12.86 -6.16 4.06
CA VAL A 172 11.95 -6.16 5.21
C VAL A 172 12.55 -5.24 6.25
N ILE A 173 11.85 -4.15 6.54
CA ILE A 173 12.23 -3.21 7.59
C ILE A 173 11.29 -3.45 8.76
N THR A 174 11.84 -3.81 9.91
CA THR A 174 11.06 -3.89 11.15
C THR A 174 11.09 -2.53 11.81
N LEU A 175 9.92 -1.91 11.94
CA LEU A 175 9.77 -0.66 12.65
C LEU A 175 9.54 -0.97 14.13
N LEU A 176 10.36 -0.41 14.98
CA LEU A 176 10.27 -0.52 16.43
C LEU A 176 9.45 0.66 16.93
N GLY A 177 8.17 0.47 17.09
CA GLY A 177 7.18 1.34 17.76
C GLY A 177 7.48 2.81 18.03
N SER A 178 6.50 3.55 18.10
CA SER A 178 6.20 4.97 18.00
C SER A 178 6.93 5.98 18.92
N ALA A 179 8.09 5.73 19.42
CA ALA A 179 8.72 6.68 20.35
C ALA A 179 10.16 7.05 19.96
N GLY A 180 10.34 7.59 18.77
CA GLY A 180 11.65 8.11 18.40
C GLY A 180 11.86 8.19 16.88
N ASP A 181 12.84 8.95 16.48
CA ASP A 181 13.29 9.06 15.12
C ASP A 181 13.81 7.69 14.64
N GLU A 182 13.05 7.02 13.80
CA GLU A 182 13.52 5.80 13.16
C GLU A 182 14.20 6.14 11.83
N SER A 183 15.48 5.83 11.74
CA SER A 183 16.19 5.95 10.49
C SER A 183 16.02 4.70 9.66
N ILE A 184 15.43 4.85 8.48
CA ILE A 184 15.39 3.79 7.48
C ILE A 184 16.60 4.00 6.58
N SER A 185 17.62 3.15 6.72
CA SER A 185 18.71 3.10 5.76
C SER A 185 18.49 1.96 4.80
N THR A 186 18.23 2.25 3.53
CA THR A 186 18.25 1.26 2.47
C THR A 186 19.65 1.24 1.86
N SER A 187 20.41 0.20 2.12
CA SER A 187 21.60 -0.08 1.32
C SER A 187 21.19 -0.96 0.15
N ASN A 188 21.26 -0.42 -1.07
CA ASN A 188 21.27 -1.25 -2.26
C ASN A 188 22.60 -2.01 -2.28
N SER A 189 22.53 -3.31 -2.10
CA SER A 189 23.63 -4.21 -2.38
C SER A 189 23.24 -5.12 -3.54
#